data_8576abdd3fd71287134aae9f4501e2ad
#
_entry.id   8576abdd3fd71287134aae9f4501e2ad
#
_cell.length_a   1.000
_cell.length_b   1.000
_cell.length_c   1.000
_cell.angle_alpha   90.00
_cell.angle_beta   90.00
_cell.angle_gamma   90.00
#
_symmetry.space_group_name_H-M   'P 1'
#
loop_
_entity.id
_entity.type
_entity.pdbx_description
1 polymer ?
#
loop_
_entity_poly.entity_id
_entity_poly.type
_entity_poly.pdbx_seq_one_letter_code
_entity_poly.pdbx_strand_id
1 'polypeptide(L)'
;MIYTIQNAHLRVQIEDLGAQLASIQDQEGREFLWQGSPESWNRRAPILFPIIGRLKDNRYLVDGTAYELTQHGFARDMIFAVTQHSEQSVSFRLESSEETKRRYPFAFALTVTYTLQENQLIKSHRVENLSDRDMLYELGAHDGYRAAVREDFIQLEGTEAVALYGMDGDNMLTPKD
;
A
#
# COMPACT_ATOMS: atom_id res chain seq x y z
N MET A 1 -15.66 -5.39 0.57
CA MET A 1 -16.26 -5.78 -0.75
C MET A 1 -15.15 -5.87 -1.80
N ILE A 2 -15.40 -6.59 -2.92
CA ILE A 2 -14.43 -6.71 -4.02
C ILE A 2 -14.98 -5.94 -5.23
N TYR A 3 -14.13 -5.11 -5.84
CA TYR A 3 -14.41 -4.34 -7.03
C TYR A 3 -13.58 -4.87 -8.19
N THR A 4 -14.17 -4.99 -9.36
CA THR A 4 -13.49 -5.52 -10.55
C THR A 4 -13.40 -4.42 -11.59
N ILE A 5 -12.21 -4.26 -12.17
CA ILE A 5 -11.97 -3.50 -13.38
C ILE A 5 -11.38 -4.43 -14.44
N GLN A 6 -11.71 -4.21 -15.72
CA GLN A 6 -11.26 -5.08 -16.79
C GLN A 6 -11.18 -4.36 -18.13
N ASN A 7 -10.32 -4.87 -19.00
CA ASN A 7 -10.22 -4.48 -20.40
C ASN A 7 -9.89 -5.71 -21.27
N ALA A 8 -9.47 -5.52 -22.50
CA ALA A 8 -9.10 -6.61 -23.40
C ALA A 8 -7.84 -7.39 -22.98
N HIS A 9 -7.07 -6.94 -22.00
CA HIS A 9 -5.79 -7.53 -21.61
C HIS A 9 -5.81 -8.07 -20.17
N LEU A 10 -6.43 -7.33 -19.25
CA LEU A 10 -6.37 -7.60 -17.82
C LEU A 10 -7.75 -7.60 -17.17
N ARG A 11 -7.89 -8.46 -16.17
CA ARG A 11 -8.97 -8.43 -15.19
C ARG A 11 -8.36 -8.29 -13.80
N VAL A 12 -8.70 -7.20 -13.10
CA VAL A 12 -8.12 -6.86 -11.80
C VAL A 12 -9.21 -6.74 -10.75
N GLN A 13 -8.97 -7.33 -9.59
CA GLN A 13 -9.86 -7.25 -8.44
C GLN A 13 -9.18 -6.50 -7.30
N ILE A 14 -9.92 -5.61 -6.66
CA ILE A 14 -9.45 -4.77 -5.57
C ILE A 14 -10.43 -4.87 -4.40
N GLU A 15 -9.93 -5.03 -3.19
CA GLU A 15 -10.71 -5.01 -1.95
C GLU A 15 -10.81 -3.59 -1.40
N ASP A 16 -11.98 -3.20 -0.87
CA ASP A 16 -12.13 -1.94 -0.13
C ASP A 16 -11.40 -1.95 1.22
N LEU A 17 -11.18 -3.12 1.81
CA LEU A 17 -10.32 -3.26 2.98
C LEU A 17 -8.86 -3.03 2.56
N GLY A 18 -8.29 -1.94 3.04
CA GLY A 18 -6.92 -1.52 2.69
C GLY A 18 -6.77 -0.99 1.27
N ALA A 19 -7.85 -0.87 0.49
CA ALA A 19 -7.82 -0.55 -0.94
C ALA A 19 -6.76 -1.37 -1.69
N GLN A 20 -6.59 -2.66 -1.35
CA GLN A 20 -5.50 -3.51 -1.81
C GLN A 20 -5.90 -4.38 -3.00
N LEU A 21 -4.93 -4.68 -3.85
CA LEU A 21 -5.10 -5.67 -4.92
C LEU A 21 -5.44 -7.05 -4.33
N ALA A 22 -6.42 -7.71 -4.93
CA ALA A 22 -6.84 -9.06 -4.58
C ALA A 22 -6.51 -10.07 -5.67
N SER A 23 -6.50 -9.64 -6.95
CA SER A 23 -6.17 -10.48 -8.11
C SER A 23 -5.74 -9.60 -9.27
N ILE A 24 -4.80 -10.10 -10.08
CA ILE A 24 -4.40 -9.55 -11.39
C ILE A 24 -4.30 -10.72 -12.34
N GLN A 25 -5.21 -10.80 -13.31
CA GLN A 25 -5.24 -11.90 -14.27
C GLN A 25 -5.20 -11.39 -15.71
N ASP A 26 -4.54 -12.15 -16.60
CA ASP A 26 -4.69 -11.97 -18.04
C ASP A 26 -5.97 -12.65 -18.56
N GLN A 27 -6.17 -12.62 -19.88
CA GLN A 27 -7.34 -13.23 -20.53
C GLN A 27 -7.34 -14.75 -20.49
N GLU A 28 -6.20 -15.38 -20.23
CA GLU A 28 -6.05 -16.83 -20.09
C GLU A 28 -6.28 -17.29 -18.64
N GLY A 29 -6.52 -16.33 -17.71
CA GLY A 29 -6.74 -16.59 -16.28
C GLY A 29 -5.45 -16.82 -15.50
N ARG A 30 -4.28 -16.48 -16.06
CA ARG A 30 -3.01 -16.54 -15.32
C ARG A 30 -2.98 -15.46 -14.26
N GLU A 31 -2.80 -15.88 -13.01
CA GLU A 31 -2.71 -14.96 -11.86
C GLU A 31 -1.28 -14.47 -11.66
N PHE A 32 -1.11 -13.14 -11.61
CA PHE A 32 0.18 -12.48 -11.40
C PHE A 32 0.41 -12.05 -9.96
N LEU A 33 -0.65 -11.88 -9.18
CA LEU A 33 -0.54 -11.47 -7.78
C LEU A 33 -0.36 -12.70 -6.88
N TRP A 34 0.49 -12.57 -5.86
CA TRP A 34 0.57 -13.52 -4.75
C TRP A 34 -0.78 -13.60 -4.02
N GLN A 35 -1.27 -14.81 -3.79
CA GLN A 35 -2.61 -15.01 -3.23
C GLN A 35 -2.66 -15.18 -1.72
N GLY A 36 -1.52 -15.02 -1.05
CA GLY A 36 -1.39 -15.20 0.39
C GLY A 36 -1.22 -16.68 0.78
N SER A 37 -0.44 -16.93 1.83
CA SER A 37 -0.31 -18.24 2.46
C SER A 37 -0.15 -18.06 3.97
N PRO A 38 -0.96 -18.71 4.80
CA PRO A 38 -0.80 -18.69 6.26
C PRO A 38 0.55 -19.22 6.72
N GLU A 39 1.19 -20.09 5.93
CA GLU A 39 2.48 -20.71 6.23
C GLU A 39 3.67 -19.79 5.96
N SER A 40 3.48 -18.72 5.17
CA SER A 40 4.53 -17.78 4.82
C SER A 40 4.08 -16.34 5.02
N TRP A 41 3.42 -15.76 4.05
CA TRP A 41 2.92 -14.39 4.10
C TRP A 41 1.45 -14.32 3.68
N ASN A 42 0.59 -14.04 4.65
CA ASN A 42 -0.86 -14.09 4.48
C ASN A 42 -1.48 -12.78 3.93
N ARG A 43 -0.66 -11.85 3.45
CA ARG A 43 -1.13 -10.64 2.77
C ARG A 43 -0.81 -10.72 1.27
N ARG A 44 -1.35 -9.80 0.47
CA ARG A 44 -1.17 -9.75 -0.98
C ARG A 44 -0.48 -8.47 -1.44
N ALA A 45 -1.08 -7.32 -1.14
CA ALA A 45 -0.64 -6.02 -1.64
C ALA A 45 -1.00 -4.88 -0.67
N PRO A 46 -0.58 -4.93 0.61
CA PRO A 46 -0.96 -3.92 1.58
C PRO A 46 -0.35 -2.56 1.25
N ILE A 47 -1.14 -1.52 1.45
CA ILE A 47 -0.69 -0.13 1.40
C ILE A 47 -0.15 0.26 2.77
N LEU A 48 1.03 0.85 2.79
CA LEU A 48 1.75 1.25 4.00
C LEU A 48 1.54 2.74 4.21
N PHE A 49 0.78 3.11 5.24
CA PHE A 49 0.48 4.49 5.59
C PHE A 49 -0.04 4.55 7.05
N PRO A 50 0.33 5.56 7.85
CA PRO A 50 1.19 6.70 7.53
C PRO A 50 2.69 6.47 7.79
N ILE A 51 3.13 5.24 8.00
CA ILE A 51 4.55 4.87 8.12
C ILE A 51 4.89 3.63 7.30
N ILE A 52 6.15 3.56 6.85
CA ILE A 52 6.77 2.37 6.28
C ILE A 52 7.66 1.74 7.37
N GLY A 53 7.66 0.40 7.47
CA GLY A 53 8.46 -0.27 8.49
C GLY A 53 7.87 -0.17 9.89
N ARG A 54 8.73 -0.16 10.92
CA ARG A 54 8.35 -0.21 12.32
C ARG A 54 9.05 0.89 13.12
N LEU A 55 8.29 1.57 13.97
CA LEU A 55 8.83 2.52 14.93
C LEU A 55 9.40 1.78 16.15
N LYS A 56 10.46 2.32 16.75
CA LYS A 56 10.99 1.82 18.02
C LYS A 56 9.88 1.84 19.07
N ASP A 57 9.68 0.72 19.75
CA ASP A 57 8.62 0.52 20.73
C ASP A 57 7.20 0.84 20.23
N ASN A 58 7.00 0.84 18.89
CA ASN A 58 5.77 1.26 18.20
C ASN A 58 5.30 2.68 18.56
N ARG A 59 6.20 3.58 18.95
CA ARG A 59 5.88 4.92 19.47
C ARG A 59 6.60 6.02 18.71
N TYR A 60 5.95 7.18 18.66
CA TYR A 60 6.51 8.42 18.15
C TYR A 60 5.91 9.61 18.91
N LEU A 61 6.50 10.79 18.75
CA LEU A 61 6.08 12.01 19.42
C LEU A 61 5.58 13.03 18.39
N VAL A 62 4.49 13.68 18.69
CA VAL A 62 4.00 14.88 18.00
C VAL A 62 3.78 15.96 19.05
N ASP A 63 4.50 17.07 18.96
CA ASP A 63 4.44 18.18 19.91
C ASP A 63 4.55 17.74 21.37
N GLY A 64 5.45 16.77 21.65
CA GLY A 64 5.67 16.23 22.98
C GLY A 64 4.63 15.19 23.44
N THR A 65 3.57 14.96 22.69
CA THR A 65 2.56 13.93 22.99
C THR A 65 2.95 12.61 22.30
N ALA A 66 2.93 11.50 23.06
CA ALA A 66 3.23 10.17 22.56
C ALA A 66 2.01 9.54 21.88
N TYR A 67 2.25 8.97 20.70
CA TYR A 67 1.27 8.19 19.93
C TYR A 67 1.82 6.82 19.61
N GLU A 68 0.93 5.87 19.34
CA GLU A 68 1.30 4.49 19.01
C GLU A 68 0.87 4.15 17.58
N LEU A 69 1.83 3.62 16.80
CA LEU A 69 1.59 3.07 15.48
C LEU A 69 2.28 1.71 15.37
N THR A 70 1.53 0.72 14.97
CA THR A 70 2.08 -0.60 14.65
C THR A 70 2.82 -0.58 13.31
N GLN A 71 3.61 -1.60 13.05
CA GLN A 71 4.34 -1.77 11.80
C GLN A 71 3.45 -1.49 10.57
N HIS A 72 3.95 -0.64 9.66
CA HIS A 72 3.31 -0.22 8.41
C HIS A 72 2.04 0.64 8.59
N GLY A 73 1.79 1.17 9.77
CA GLY A 73 0.62 1.99 10.05
C GLY A 73 -0.69 1.21 10.02
N PHE A 74 -1.77 1.90 9.67
CA PHE A 74 -3.13 1.35 9.81
C PHE A 74 -3.93 1.28 8.50
N ALA A 75 -3.52 1.95 7.43
CA ALA A 75 -4.35 2.06 6.21
C ALA A 75 -4.74 0.69 5.64
N ARG A 76 -3.83 -0.27 5.68
CA ARG A 76 -4.06 -1.63 5.20
C ARG A 76 -5.16 -2.42 5.94
N ASP A 77 -5.56 -1.95 7.11
CA ASP A 77 -6.56 -2.60 7.98
C ASP A 77 -7.85 -1.75 8.08
N MET A 78 -7.97 -0.67 7.28
CA MET A 78 -9.12 0.23 7.24
C MET A 78 -9.99 -0.01 5.99
N ILE A 79 -11.29 0.21 6.11
CA ILE A 79 -12.20 0.21 4.96
C ILE A 79 -12.12 1.57 4.27
N PHE A 80 -11.84 1.56 2.98
CA PHE A 80 -11.88 2.75 2.13
C PHE A 80 -13.25 2.90 1.47
N ALA A 81 -13.73 4.13 1.38
CA ALA A 81 -14.93 4.44 0.61
C ALA A 81 -14.60 4.45 -0.88
N VAL A 82 -15.43 3.82 -1.70
CA VAL A 82 -15.31 3.92 -3.17
C VAL A 82 -15.88 5.26 -3.62
N THR A 83 -15.07 6.05 -4.31
CA THR A 83 -15.46 7.38 -4.82
C THR A 83 -15.77 7.38 -6.31
N GLN A 84 -15.16 6.47 -7.05
CA GLN A 84 -15.40 6.27 -8.49
C GLN A 84 -15.24 4.80 -8.83
N HIS A 85 -16.06 4.31 -9.76
CA HIS A 85 -15.92 2.96 -10.33
C HIS A 85 -16.45 2.96 -11.75
N SER A 86 -15.62 2.52 -12.68
CA SER A 86 -15.94 2.30 -14.08
C SER A 86 -15.42 0.92 -14.51
N GLU A 87 -15.60 0.56 -15.75
CA GLU A 87 -15.08 -0.71 -16.27
C GLU A 87 -13.55 -0.83 -16.15
N GLN A 88 -12.82 0.28 -16.33
CA GLN A 88 -11.35 0.28 -16.38
C GLN A 88 -10.67 1.06 -15.24
N SER A 89 -11.43 1.62 -14.31
CA SER A 89 -10.85 2.39 -13.19
C SER A 89 -11.71 2.32 -11.94
N VAL A 90 -11.04 2.31 -10.78
CA VAL A 90 -11.70 2.41 -9.48
C VAL A 90 -10.85 3.27 -8.54
N SER A 91 -11.50 4.15 -7.79
CA SER A 91 -10.87 5.02 -6.78
C SER A 91 -11.44 4.76 -5.41
N PHE A 92 -10.55 4.65 -4.44
CA PHE A 92 -10.84 4.43 -3.03
C PHE A 92 -10.31 5.59 -2.20
N ARG A 93 -11.05 6.02 -1.20
CA ARG A 93 -10.66 7.13 -0.32
C ARG A 93 -10.80 6.75 1.15
N LEU A 94 -9.76 6.98 1.91
CA LEU A 94 -9.73 6.91 3.36
C LEU A 94 -9.54 8.32 3.91
N GLU A 95 -10.45 8.78 4.76
CA GLU A 95 -10.32 10.03 5.48
C GLU A 95 -10.01 9.78 6.95
N SER A 96 -9.33 10.74 7.55
CA SER A 96 -9.11 10.72 9.00
C SER A 96 -10.43 10.68 9.76
N SER A 97 -10.45 9.94 10.85
CA SER A 97 -11.57 9.80 11.77
C SER A 97 -11.10 10.02 13.20
N GLU A 98 -12.02 10.08 14.15
CA GLU A 98 -11.66 10.12 15.57
C GLU A 98 -10.83 8.90 16.00
N GLU A 99 -11.04 7.75 15.37
CA GLU A 99 -10.24 6.54 15.61
C GLU A 99 -8.80 6.73 15.10
N THR A 100 -8.61 7.18 13.87
CA THR A 100 -7.27 7.38 13.30
C THR A 100 -6.52 8.49 14.01
N LYS A 101 -7.19 9.57 14.42
CA LYS A 101 -6.58 10.71 15.15
C LYS A 101 -6.00 10.32 16.52
N ARG A 102 -6.52 9.26 17.16
CA ARG A 102 -5.92 8.73 18.41
C ARG A 102 -4.53 8.14 18.21
N ARG A 103 -4.25 7.68 16.99
CA ARG A 103 -2.98 7.04 16.60
C ARG A 103 -2.11 7.95 15.75
N TYR A 104 -2.74 8.85 14.98
CA TYR A 104 -2.08 9.75 14.05
C TYR A 104 -2.86 11.06 14.02
N PRO A 105 -2.41 12.10 14.81
CA PRO A 105 -3.22 13.27 15.16
C PRO A 105 -3.27 14.33 14.05
N PHE A 106 -3.51 13.90 12.82
CA PHE A 106 -3.62 14.75 11.64
C PHE A 106 -4.93 14.49 10.92
N ALA A 107 -5.50 15.56 10.35
CA ALA A 107 -6.58 15.43 9.39
C ALA A 107 -5.97 15.15 8.01
N PHE A 108 -6.37 14.08 7.38
CA PHE A 108 -5.84 13.66 6.09
C PHE A 108 -6.91 13.02 5.22
N ALA A 109 -6.61 12.93 3.93
CA ALA A 109 -7.26 11.99 3.04
C ALA A 109 -6.20 11.25 2.20
N LEU A 110 -6.34 9.95 2.11
CA LEU A 110 -5.57 9.07 1.23
C LEU A 110 -6.49 8.53 0.15
N THR A 111 -6.21 8.87 -1.10
CA THR A 111 -6.91 8.32 -2.27
C THR A 111 -5.99 7.36 -3.01
N VAL A 112 -6.52 6.19 -3.33
CA VAL A 112 -5.84 5.17 -4.14
C VAL A 112 -6.70 4.92 -5.38
N THR A 113 -6.09 5.08 -6.56
CA THR A 113 -6.77 4.86 -7.83
C THR A 113 -6.06 3.79 -8.63
N TYR A 114 -6.82 2.84 -9.11
CA TYR A 114 -6.37 1.81 -10.04
C TYR A 114 -6.98 2.08 -11.41
N THR A 115 -6.15 2.07 -12.43
CA THR A 115 -6.58 2.31 -13.82
C THR A 115 -5.91 1.31 -14.75
N LEU A 116 -6.69 0.71 -15.64
CA LEU A 116 -6.18 -0.13 -16.70
C LEU A 116 -5.96 0.72 -17.96
N GLN A 117 -4.77 0.62 -18.52
CA GLN A 117 -4.41 1.25 -19.77
C GLN A 117 -3.65 0.23 -20.62
N GLU A 118 -4.30 -0.26 -21.67
CA GLU A 118 -3.80 -1.38 -22.47
C GLU A 118 -3.44 -2.59 -21.57
N ASN A 119 -2.21 -3.08 -21.60
CA ASN A 119 -1.71 -4.19 -20.79
C ASN A 119 -1.06 -3.73 -19.46
N GLN A 120 -1.32 -2.49 -19.05
CA GLN A 120 -0.76 -1.90 -17.84
C GLN A 120 -1.82 -1.70 -16.76
N LEU A 121 -1.46 -1.98 -15.52
CA LEU A 121 -2.18 -1.57 -14.33
C LEU A 121 -1.44 -0.40 -13.68
N ILE A 122 -2.07 0.76 -13.68
CA ILE A 122 -1.55 1.98 -13.05
C ILE A 122 -2.17 2.10 -11.65
N LYS A 123 -1.33 2.15 -10.62
CA LYS A 123 -1.71 2.38 -9.23
C LYS A 123 -1.21 3.75 -8.79
N SER A 124 -2.12 4.66 -8.54
CA SER A 124 -1.82 6.04 -8.14
C SER A 124 -2.25 6.29 -6.69
N HIS A 125 -1.44 7.04 -5.98
CA HIS A 125 -1.73 7.46 -4.61
C HIS A 125 -1.73 8.98 -4.51
N ARG A 126 -2.71 9.53 -3.79
CA ARG A 126 -2.78 10.96 -3.45
C ARG A 126 -3.01 11.10 -1.97
N VAL A 127 -2.08 11.78 -1.29
CA VAL A 127 -2.21 12.17 0.11
C VAL A 127 -2.53 13.65 0.18
N GLU A 128 -3.58 13.99 0.91
CA GLU A 128 -4.00 15.37 1.17
C GLU A 128 -3.86 15.64 2.65
N ASN A 129 -3.10 16.68 2.99
CA ASN A 129 -3.08 17.23 4.34
C ASN A 129 -4.29 18.14 4.50
N LEU A 130 -5.20 17.75 5.37
CA LEU A 130 -6.41 18.51 5.73
C LEU A 130 -6.28 19.17 7.12
N SER A 131 -5.06 19.10 7.71
CA SER A 131 -4.74 19.80 8.95
C SER A 131 -4.33 21.25 8.66
N ASP A 132 -4.31 22.07 9.69
CA ASP A 132 -3.80 23.44 9.70
C ASP A 132 -2.29 23.53 9.97
N ARG A 133 -1.60 22.40 10.02
CA ARG A 133 -0.16 22.24 10.31
C ARG A 133 0.49 21.22 9.40
N ASP A 134 1.82 21.18 9.38
CA ASP A 134 2.60 20.21 8.64
C ASP A 134 2.28 18.78 9.10
N MET A 135 2.06 17.90 8.14
CA MET A 135 1.78 16.49 8.34
C MET A 135 2.95 15.65 7.80
N LEU A 136 3.66 15.00 8.69
CA LEU A 136 4.74 14.09 8.33
C LEU A 136 4.18 12.67 8.10
N TYR A 137 4.46 12.11 6.96
CA TYR A 137 4.04 10.75 6.63
C TYR A 137 5.04 10.04 5.72
N GLU A 138 4.95 8.74 5.73
CA GLU A 138 5.54 7.87 4.71
C GLU A 138 4.42 7.11 4.00
N LEU A 139 4.63 6.83 2.73
CA LEU A 139 3.71 6.07 1.90
C LEU A 139 4.46 5.01 1.12
N GLY A 140 3.97 3.77 1.17
CA GLY A 140 4.54 2.66 0.43
C GLY A 140 3.51 1.65 -0.02
N ALA A 141 3.96 0.74 -0.88
CA ALA A 141 3.22 -0.43 -1.30
C ALA A 141 4.07 -1.68 -1.06
N HIS A 142 3.43 -2.75 -0.67
CA HIS A 142 4.08 -4.04 -0.43
C HIS A 142 3.39 -5.11 -1.27
N ASP A 143 3.40 -4.91 -2.59
CA ASP A 143 2.74 -5.81 -3.52
C ASP A 143 3.57 -7.10 -3.69
N GLY A 144 2.94 -8.26 -3.47
CA GLY A 144 3.52 -9.56 -3.73
C GLY A 144 3.18 -10.03 -5.14
N TYR A 145 4.18 -10.36 -5.93
CA TYR A 145 3.98 -10.92 -7.27
C TYR A 145 4.36 -12.40 -7.30
N ARG A 146 3.65 -13.16 -8.13
CA ARG A 146 4.05 -14.52 -8.46
C ARG A 146 5.21 -14.45 -9.45
N ALA A 147 6.38 -14.90 -9.01
CA ALA A 147 7.60 -14.83 -9.80
C ALA A 147 8.37 -16.15 -9.70
N ALA A 148 8.98 -16.58 -10.78
CA ALA A 148 9.98 -17.62 -10.79
C ALA A 148 11.33 -17.00 -10.40
N VAL A 149 11.69 -17.09 -9.13
CA VAL A 149 12.79 -16.32 -8.46
C VAL A 149 14.15 -16.37 -9.20
N ARG A 150 14.35 -17.36 -10.08
CA ARG A 150 15.62 -17.49 -10.85
C ARG A 150 15.48 -17.07 -12.31
N GLU A 151 14.27 -16.77 -12.77
CA GLU A 151 13.96 -16.50 -14.18
C GLU A 151 13.38 -15.10 -14.36
N ASP A 152 12.60 -14.65 -13.39
CA ASP A 152 11.98 -13.32 -13.40
C ASP A 152 12.87 -12.27 -12.70
N PHE A 153 12.78 -11.03 -13.13
CA PHE A 153 13.51 -9.90 -12.56
C PHE A 153 12.62 -8.66 -12.48
N ILE A 154 13.01 -7.76 -11.58
CA ILE A 154 12.41 -6.42 -11.48
C ILE A 154 13.36 -5.43 -12.15
N GLN A 155 12.87 -4.72 -13.15
CA GLN A 155 13.61 -3.64 -13.80
C GLN A 155 13.15 -2.29 -13.25
N LEU A 156 14.11 -1.49 -12.78
CA LEU A 156 13.90 -0.11 -12.35
C LEU A 156 14.40 0.82 -13.43
N GLU A 157 13.52 1.66 -13.97
CA GLU A 157 13.88 2.63 -15.00
C GLU A 157 14.42 3.91 -14.37
N GLY A 158 15.41 4.52 -15.01
CA GLY A 158 15.98 5.82 -14.62
C GLY A 158 16.84 5.79 -13.36
N THR A 159 17.27 4.62 -12.88
CA THR A 159 18.06 4.47 -11.66
C THR A 159 19.33 3.66 -11.95
N GLU A 160 20.51 4.26 -11.76
CA GLU A 160 21.79 3.55 -11.90
C GLU A 160 22.15 2.71 -10.68
N ALA A 161 21.62 3.06 -9.49
CA ALA A 161 21.86 2.33 -8.26
C ALA A 161 20.67 2.48 -7.29
N VAL A 162 20.37 1.41 -6.55
CA VAL A 162 19.40 1.41 -5.47
C VAL A 162 20.12 1.15 -4.15
N ALA A 163 19.92 2.03 -3.18
CA ALA A 163 20.44 1.79 -1.83
C ALA A 163 19.61 0.70 -1.14
N LEU A 164 20.30 -0.36 -0.71
CA LEU A 164 19.69 -1.41 0.11
C LEU A 164 20.12 -1.18 1.56
N TYR A 165 19.14 -1.22 2.46
CA TYR A 165 19.38 -1.18 3.90
C TYR A 165 19.15 -2.58 4.48
N GLY A 166 20.02 -2.99 5.40
CA GLY A 166 19.79 -4.17 6.20
C GLY A 166 18.73 -3.91 7.28
N MET A 167 18.25 -4.98 7.89
CA MET A 167 17.42 -4.92 9.09
C MET A 167 18.06 -5.75 10.19
N ASP A 168 18.00 -5.27 11.41
CA ASP A 168 18.41 -6.03 12.61
C ASP A 168 17.30 -6.99 13.08
N GLY A 169 17.58 -7.71 14.17
CA GLY A 169 16.62 -8.65 14.76
C GLY A 169 15.32 -8.02 15.29
N ASP A 170 15.31 -6.70 15.48
CA ASP A 170 14.13 -5.93 15.92
C ASP A 170 13.38 -5.28 14.75
N ASN A 171 13.76 -5.61 13.51
CA ASN A 171 13.26 -5.02 12.26
C ASN A 171 13.52 -3.52 12.13
N MET A 172 14.61 -3.03 12.72
CA MET A 172 15.06 -1.65 12.56
C MET A 172 16.07 -1.58 11.40
N LEU A 173 16.04 -0.47 10.65
CA LEU A 173 17.01 -0.25 9.59
C LEU A 173 18.42 -0.11 10.19
N THR A 174 19.36 -0.87 9.65
CA THR A 174 20.77 -0.73 9.99
C THR A 174 21.45 0.22 8.99
N PRO A 175 22.36 1.10 9.46
CA PRO A 175 23.22 1.85 8.56
C PRO A 175 23.98 0.88 7.63
N LYS A 176 24.14 1.26 6.39
CA LYS A 176 25.00 0.54 5.47
C LYS A 176 26.44 0.94 5.82
N ASP A 177 27.29 -0.04 6.16
CA ASP A 177 28.74 0.15 6.24
C ASP A 177 29.34 0.49 4.87
#